data_9d1f7484c7a2d87e74c3c201f58f7a34
#
_entry.id   9d1f7484c7a2d87e74c3c201f58f7a34
#
_cell.length_a   1.000
_cell.length_b   1.000
_cell.length_c   1.000
_cell.angle_alpha   90.00
_cell.angle_beta   90.00
_cell.angle_gamma   90.00
#
_symmetry.space_group_name_H-M   'P 1'
#
loop_
_entity.id
_entity.type
_entity.pdbx_description
1 polymer ?
#
loop_
_entity_poly.entity_id
_entity_poly.type
_entity_poly.pdbx_seq_one_letter_code
_entity_poly.pdbx_strand_id
1 'polypeptide(L)'
;MKANFVKAAIGAGLLAATALAAPTAASAKTLVYCSEGSPEGFNPQLYTSGTTFDASSRQIFNRLVQFKRGTTTIVPGLATSWDVSADGTEYTFKLREGVKWHTTNDFTPSRDFNADDVIFSFMRQLDKDHAYNGVSGGSYEYFNSMSMGDLVKDVVKVDDYTVKFILNRPEAPFIANMAMDFASILSGEYADKMMEAGTPENVDLNPVGTGPFQLVQYQKDAVIRYKAFPEYWEGKAPLDNLIFAITPDSTVRYQKLKAGECHVMPFPNPADLTAMDADEDINLMSQEGLNVGYLGYNTQKEPFTDVKVRKALTMAINKDAIIEGVYQGAGVAAKNPLPPTIWSYNNDTVDDKYDPEAAKAMLAEAGYPDGFTTDVWAMPVQRPYNPNARRMAEMIQADWAKIGVNAEIVSYEWGEYLERTKKGEQGTFMLGWTGDNGDPDNFLAVLLGCDAVGSANRAQWCNEEFDNLIQQAK
;
A
#
# COMPACT_ATOMS: atom_id res chain seq x y z
N MET A 1 -42.18 91.20 22.57
CA MET A 1 -43.30 90.91 23.52
C MET A 1 -43.26 89.43 23.88
N LYS A 2 -43.18 89.17 25.12
CA LYS A 2 -43.28 87.92 25.89
C LYS A 2 -43.12 86.54 25.18
N ALA A 3 -41.96 85.88 25.46
CA ALA A 3 -41.65 84.45 25.23
C ALA A 3 -42.29 83.57 26.30
N ASN A 4 -42.91 82.46 25.95
CA ASN A 4 -43.29 81.41 26.86
C ASN A 4 -42.42 80.18 26.60
N PHE A 5 -41.62 79.79 27.64
CA PHE A 5 -40.86 78.54 27.66
C PHE A 5 -41.76 77.36 28.06
N VAL A 6 -41.77 76.33 27.26
CA VAL A 6 -42.30 75.02 27.65
C VAL A 6 -41.15 74.09 27.86
N LYS A 7 -41.03 73.57 29.05
CA LYS A 7 -40.06 72.51 29.44
C LYS A 7 -40.58 71.17 28.96
N ALA A 8 -39.83 70.51 28.08
CA ALA A 8 -40.04 69.13 27.76
C ALA A 8 -39.08 68.24 28.59
N ALA A 9 -39.64 67.29 29.31
CA ALA A 9 -38.88 66.29 30.10
C ALA A 9 -38.38 65.19 29.17
N ILE A 10 -37.06 64.92 29.18
CA ILE A 10 -36.44 63.79 28.45
C ILE A 10 -36.48 62.57 29.34
N GLY A 11 -37.31 61.59 28.97
CA GLY A 11 -37.27 60.24 29.54
C GLY A 11 -36.15 59.41 28.92
N ALA A 12 -35.17 59.05 29.68
CA ALA A 12 -34.09 58.12 29.26
C ALA A 12 -34.62 56.70 29.30
N GLY A 13 -34.94 56.14 28.11
CA GLY A 13 -35.23 54.70 27.94
C GLY A 13 -33.92 53.94 27.82
N LEU A 14 -33.59 53.09 28.79
CA LEU A 14 -32.52 52.07 28.68
C LEU A 14 -32.99 51.00 27.65
N LEU A 15 -32.43 51.03 26.46
CA LEU A 15 -32.48 49.89 25.51
C LEU A 15 -31.41 48.87 25.97
N ALA A 16 -31.86 47.80 26.63
CA ALA A 16 -31.03 46.61 26.88
C ALA A 16 -30.84 45.89 25.51
N ALA A 17 -29.67 46.06 24.88
CA ALA A 17 -29.26 45.31 23.73
C ALA A 17 -28.88 43.86 24.19
N THR A 18 -29.82 42.94 24.08
CA THR A 18 -29.52 41.52 24.13
C THR A 18 -28.70 41.14 22.89
N ALA A 19 -27.38 41.05 23.04
CA ALA A 19 -26.52 40.44 22.04
C ALA A 19 -26.89 38.96 21.93
N LEU A 20 -27.64 38.57 20.93
CA LEU A 20 -27.77 37.19 20.48
C LEU A 20 -26.37 36.77 19.99
N ALA A 21 -25.64 36.03 20.83
CA ALA A 21 -24.48 35.29 20.40
C ALA A 21 -24.94 34.27 19.36
N ALA A 22 -24.80 34.59 18.07
CA ALA A 22 -24.95 33.60 17.02
C ALA A 22 -23.93 32.49 17.29
N PRO A 23 -24.34 31.20 17.32
CA PRO A 23 -23.39 30.13 17.42
C PRO A 23 -22.42 30.26 16.24
N THR A 24 -21.15 30.48 16.52
CA THR A 24 -20.10 30.36 15.50
C THR A 24 -20.16 28.93 15.01
N ALA A 25 -20.66 28.75 13.78
CA ALA A 25 -20.59 27.45 13.13
C ALA A 25 -19.12 27.03 13.12
N ALA A 26 -18.79 26.01 13.89
CA ALA A 26 -17.45 25.44 13.85
C ALA A 26 -17.18 25.00 12.42
N SER A 27 -16.17 25.60 11.77
CA SER A 27 -15.76 25.19 10.44
C SER A 27 -15.32 23.73 10.48
N ALA A 28 -15.82 22.91 9.57
CA ALA A 28 -15.45 21.50 9.47
C ALA A 28 -13.93 21.37 9.28
N LYS A 29 -13.27 20.58 10.14
CA LYS A 29 -11.83 20.35 10.07
C LYS A 29 -11.53 19.37 8.93
N THR A 30 -10.86 19.84 7.91
CA THR A 30 -10.52 19.06 6.72
C THR A 30 -9.00 18.91 6.59
N LEU A 31 -8.53 17.68 6.40
CA LEU A 31 -7.17 17.39 5.96
C LEU A 31 -7.17 17.09 4.46
N VAL A 32 -6.24 17.70 3.73
CA VAL A 32 -5.97 17.39 2.32
C VAL A 32 -4.61 16.70 2.23
N TYR A 33 -4.61 15.46 1.79
CA TYR A 33 -3.44 14.66 1.49
C TYR A 33 -3.25 14.62 -0.02
N CYS A 34 -2.12 15.12 -0.51
CA CYS A 34 -1.78 15.04 -1.93
C CYS A 34 -1.17 13.68 -2.25
N SER A 35 -2.00 12.73 -2.68
CA SER A 35 -1.59 11.37 -3.03
C SER A 35 -0.82 11.34 -4.35
N GLU A 36 0.15 10.45 -4.44
CA GLU A 36 0.97 10.23 -5.65
C GLU A 36 0.28 9.40 -6.73
N GLY A 37 -0.86 8.79 -6.44
CA GLY A 37 -1.59 7.99 -7.43
C GLY A 37 -2.99 7.59 -6.98
N SER A 38 -3.78 7.13 -7.94
CA SER A 38 -5.07 6.48 -7.68
C SER A 38 -4.88 5.11 -7.06
N PRO A 39 -5.81 4.66 -6.15
CA PRO A 39 -5.87 3.26 -5.77
C PRO A 39 -6.32 2.40 -6.96
N GLU A 40 -5.93 1.13 -6.97
CA GLU A 40 -6.44 0.13 -7.92
C GLU A 40 -7.90 -0.22 -7.62
N GLY A 41 -8.27 -0.16 -6.34
CA GLY A 41 -9.62 -0.40 -5.81
C GLY A 41 -9.69 -0.09 -4.32
N PHE A 42 -10.78 -0.49 -3.67
CA PHE A 42 -10.99 -0.23 -2.24
C PHE A 42 -11.02 -1.50 -1.37
N ASN A 43 -10.85 -2.69 -1.96
CA ASN A 43 -10.70 -3.90 -1.18
C ASN A 43 -9.22 -4.28 -1.03
N PRO A 44 -8.60 -4.13 0.15
CA PRO A 44 -7.18 -4.40 0.35
C PRO A 44 -6.81 -5.89 0.27
N GLN A 45 -7.78 -6.80 0.23
CA GLN A 45 -7.54 -8.23 0.05
C GLN A 45 -7.06 -8.58 -1.37
N LEU A 46 -7.39 -7.73 -2.36
CA LEU A 46 -7.16 -8.01 -3.78
C LEU A 46 -5.84 -7.45 -4.33
N TYR A 47 -5.21 -6.51 -3.61
CA TYR A 47 -4.10 -5.70 -4.13
C TYR A 47 -2.93 -5.65 -3.16
N THR A 48 -1.77 -5.14 -3.64
CA THR A 48 -0.53 -5.01 -2.86
C THR A 48 0.06 -3.60 -2.88
N SER A 49 -0.59 -2.64 -3.57
CA SER A 49 -0.01 -1.31 -3.71
C SER A 49 -0.30 -0.39 -2.52
N GLY A 50 0.70 0.39 -2.09
CA GLY A 50 0.56 1.33 -1.00
C GLY A 50 -0.50 2.41 -1.25
N THR A 51 -0.72 2.85 -2.52
CA THR A 51 -1.80 3.78 -2.87
C THR A 51 -3.18 3.21 -2.57
N THR A 52 -3.38 1.91 -2.79
CA THR A 52 -4.61 1.20 -2.43
C THR A 52 -4.77 1.09 -0.92
N PHE A 53 -3.70 0.76 -0.19
CA PHE A 53 -3.76 0.64 1.27
C PHE A 53 -4.00 1.99 1.95
N ASP A 54 -3.35 3.05 1.50
CA ASP A 54 -3.58 4.41 2.01
C ASP A 54 -5.05 4.83 1.81
N ALA A 55 -5.66 4.48 0.70
CA ALA A 55 -7.05 4.82 0.38
C ALA A 55 -8.08 3.90 1.05
N SER A 56 -7.74 2.66 1.39
CA SER A 56 -8.69 1.64 1.85
C SER A 56 -8.44 1.15 3.27
N SER A 57 -7.51 0.22 3.48
CA SER A 57 -7.31 -0.49 4.74
C SER A 57 -6.99 0.42 5.91
N ARG A 58 -6.28 1.54 5.66
CA ARG A 58 -5.88 2.50 6.71
C ARG A 58 -6.98 3.47 7.09
N GLN A 59 -7.96 3.68 6.20
CA GLN A 59 -9.03 4.65 6.41
C GLN A 59 -10.37 3.97 6.72
N ILE A 60 -10.70 2.89 5.99
CA ILE A 60 -12.04 2.31 5.94
C ILE A 60 -12.16 1.07 6.81
N PHE A 61 -11.10 0.26 6.91
CA PHE A 61 -11.15 -1.05 7.54
C PHE A 61 -10.32 -1.13 8.83
N ASN A 62 -10.54 -2.21 9.58
CA ASN A 62 -9.67 -2.64 10.66
C ASN A 62 -9.35 -4.14 10.50
N ARG A 63 -8.34 -4.61 11.25
CA ARG A 63 -7.85 -6.00 11.29
C ARG A 63 -8.02 -6.55 12.71
N LEU A 64 -7.86 -7.86 12.87
CA LEU A 64 -7.90 -8.49 14.20
C LEU A 64 -6.79 -7.94 15.10
N VAL A 65 -5.61 -7.84 14.56
CA VAL A 65 -4.43 -7.21 15.20
C VAL A 65 -3.89 -6.13 14.26
N GLN A 66 -3.11 -5.21 14.80
CA GLN A 66 -2.56 -4.09 14.02
C GLN A 66 -1.13 -3.77 14.48
N PHE A 67 -0.37 -3.08 13.65
CA PHE A 67 0.91 -2.54 14.06
C PHE A 67 0.72 -1.27 14.90
N LYS A 68 1.47 -1.15 15.99
CA LYS A 68 1.63 0.14 16.67
C LYS A 68 2.23 1.12 15.68
N ARG A 69 1.62 2.30 15.52
CA ARG A 69 2.03 3.32 14.55
C ARG A 69 3.53 3.60 14.60
N GLY A 70 4.18 3.58 13.44
CA GLY A 70 5.62 3.80 13.27
C GLY A 70 6.51 2.64 13.69
N THR A 71 5.96 1.44 13.97
CA THR A 71 6.70 0.25 14.38
C THR A 71 6.13 -1.02 13.77
N THR A 72 6.86 -2.14 13.91
CA THR A 72 6.39 -3.50 13.60
C THR A 72 5.84 -4.25 14.82
N THR A 73 5.63 -3.55 15.94
CA THR A 73 5.07 -4.15 17.17
C THR A 73 3.59 -4.40 17.00
N ILE A 74 3.16 -5.66 17.23
CA ILE A 74 1.76 -6.07 17.15
C ILE A 74 1.00 -5.61 18.40
N VAL A 75 -0.17 -5.03 18.19
CA VAL A 75 -1.11 -4.61 19.24
C VAL A 75 -2.54 -5.05 18.89
N PRO A 76 -3.46 -5.15 19.87
CA PRO A 76 -4.86 -5.43 19.64
C PRO A 76 -5.51 -4.46 18.63
N GLY A 77 -6.40 -5.00 17.79
CA GLY A 77 -7.29 -4.29 16.88
C GLY A 77 -8.75 -4.65 17.16
N LEU A 78 -9.41 -5.30 16.20
CA LEU A 78 -10.76 -5.88 16.41
C LEU A 78 -10.75 -7.10 17.33
N ALA A 79 -9.60 -7.76 17.52
CA ALA A 79 -9.41 -8.69 18.64
C ALA A 79 -8.85 -7.92 19.85
N THR A 80 -9.35 -8.26 21.04
CA THR A 80 -8.88 -7.71 22.32
C THR A 80 -7.68 -8.48 22.87
N SER A 81 -7.60 -9.78 22.54
CA SER A 81 -6.51 -10.69 22.88
C SER A 81 -6.52 -11.90 21.95
N TRP A 82 -5.43 -12.67 22.00
CA TRP A 82 -5.34 -13.96 21.33
C TRP A 82 -4.46 -14.93 22.12
N ASP A 83 -4.75 -16.21 21.96
CA ASP A 83 -4.00 -17.32 22.54
C ASP A 83 -3.46 -18.21 21.41
N VAL A 84 -2.25 -18.75 21.59
CA VAL A 84 -1.60 -19.65 20.64
C VAL A 84 -1.42 -21.01 21.33
N SER A 85 -1.77 -22.10 20.63
CA SER A 85 -1.55 -23.47 21.13
C SER A 85 -0.05 -23.77 21.30
N ALA A 86 0.26 -24.73 22.15
CA ALA A 86 1.65 -25.10 22.47
C ALA A 86 2.46 -25.58 21.24
N ASP A 87 1.78 -26.15 20.25
CA ASP A 87 2.36 -26.60 18.98
C ASP A 87 2.39 -25.52 17.88
N GLY A 88 1.87 -24.31 18.18
CA GLY A 88 1.85 -23.18 17.26
C GLY A 88 0.86 -23.30 16.10
N THR A 89 -0.07 -24.28 16.14
CA THR A 89 -0.99 -24.55 15.02
C THR A 89 -2.42 -24.00 15.20
N GLU A 90 -2.79 -23.52 16.39
CA GLU A 90 -4.08 -22.91 16.64
C GLU A 90 -3.93 -21.51 17.24
N TYR A 91 -4.64 -20.56 16.68
CA TYR A 91 -4.71 -19.17 17.14
C TYR A 91 -6.16 -18.82 17.48
N THR A 92 -6.46 -18.58 18.75
CA THR A 92 -7.80 -18.24 19.22
C THR A 92 -7.88 -16.75 19.54
N PHE A 93 -8.70 -15.99 18.80
CA PHE A 93 -8.91 -14.56 18.98
C PHE A 93 -10.18 -14.27 19.73
N LYS A 94 -10.11 -13.41 20.77
CA LYS A 94 -11.25 -12.83 21.45
C LYS A 94 -11.59 -11.50 20.79
N LEU A 95 -12.78 -11.37 20.23
CA LEU A 95 -13.23 -10.24 19.45
C LEU A 95 -13.76 -9.10 20.33
N ARG A 96 -13.66 -7.88 19.83
CA ARG A 96 -14.20 -6.68 20.45
C ARG A 96 -15.71 -6.63 20.22
N GLU A 97 -16.49 -6.40 21.28
CA GLU A 97 -17.94 -6.21 21.21
C GLU A 97 -18.29 -4.74 20.93
N GLY A 98 -19.46 -4.50 20.34
CA GLY A 98 -20.02 -3.15 20.14
C GLY A 98 -19.36 -2.32 19.02
N VAL A 99 -18.54 -2.95 18.17
CA VAL A 99 -17.91 -2.27 17.03
C VAL A 99 -18.94 -2.07 15.93
N LYS A 100 -19.14 -0.80 15.53
CA LYS A 100 -20.13 -0.41 14.51
C LYS A 100 -19.54 -0.45 13.12
N TRP A 101 -20.40 -0.76 12.14
CA TRP A 101 -20.11 -0.67 10.71
C TRP A 101 -20.51 0.69 10.15
N HIS A 102 -19.85 1.11 9.07
CA HIS A 102 -20.27 2.29 8.31
C HIS A 102 -21.68 2.12 7.76
N THR A 103 -22.47 3.19 7.79
CA THR A 103 -23.76 3.28 7.10
C THR A 103 -23.59 4.05 5.81
N THR A 104 -24.05 3.49 4.68
CA THR A 104 -24.05 4.12 3.36
C THR A 104 -25.47 4.40 2.89
N ASN A 105 -25.62 4.99 1.69
CA ASN A 105 -26.95 5.20 1.11
C ASN A 105 -27.67 3.88 0.80
N ASP A 106 -26.90 2.84 0.50
CA ASP A 106 -27.42 1.55 0.02
C ASP A 106 -27.39 0.47 1.12
N PHE A 107 -26.78 0.77 2.28
CA PHE A 107 -26.62 -0.19 3.37
C PHE A 107 -26.71 0.47 4.75
N THR A 108 -27.62 -0.06 5.57
CA THR A 108 -27.69 0.20 7.01
C THR A 108 -27.46 -1.12 7.72
N PRO A 109 -26.39 -1.24 8.54
CA PRO A 109 -26.12 -2.45 9.31
C PRO A 109 -27.26 -2.78 10.27
N SER A 110 -27.65 -4.05 10.38
CA SER A 110 -28.65 -4.52 11.37
C SER A 110 -27.99 -5.03 12.64
N ARG A 111 -26.68 -5.30 12.60
CA ARG A 111 -25.88 -5.79 13.72
C ARG A 111 -24.49 -5.14 13.76
N ASP A 112 -23.86 -5.27 14.91
CA ASP A 112 -22.45 -4.92 15.10
C ASP A 112 -21.51 -5.98 14.50
N PHE A 113 -20.23 -5.69 14.42
CA PHE A 113 -19.17 -6.63 14.06
C PHE A 113 -19.17 -7.85 14.98
N ASN A 114 -18.99 -9.03 14.40
CA ASN A 114 -18.87 -10.28 15.13
C ASN A 114 -18.02 -11.32 14.36
N ALA A 115 -18.02 -12.58 14.85
CA ALA A 115 -17.24 -13.67 14.28
C ALA A 115 -17.61 -14.03 12.83
N ASP A 116 -18.87 -13.83 12.42
CA ASP A 116 -19.32 -14.14 11.05
C ASP A 116 -18.60 -13.27 10.00
N ASP A 117 -18.26 -12.02 10.36
CA ASP A 117 -17.53 -11.12 9.49
C ASP A 117 -16.07 -11.57 9.30
N VAL A 118 -15.45 -12.11 10.35
CA VAL A 118 -14.11 -12.71 10.27
C VAL A 118 -14.13 -13.94 9.37
N ILE A 119 -15.10 -14.85 9.59
CA ILE A 119 -15.27 -16.03 8.74
C ILE A 119 -15.43 -15.63 7.28
N PHE A 120 -16.35 -14.71 6.97
CA PHE A 120 -16.56 -14.20 5.62
C PHE A 120 -15.25 -13.69 5.00
N SER A 121 -14.52 -12.84 5.73
CA SER A 121 -13.32 -12.15 5.22
C SER A 121 -12.18 -13.10 4.86
N PHE A 122 -12.04 -14.20 5.60
CA PHE A 122 -10.99 -15.18 5.33
C PHE A 122 -11.46 -16.32 4.43
N MET A 123 -12.69 -16.80 4.57
CA MET A 123 -13.20 -17.89 3.73
C MET A 123 -13.35 -17.48 2.27
N ARG A 124 -13.68 -16.20 1.97
CA ARG A 124 -13.69 -15.73 0.57
C ARG A 124 -12.32 -15.79 -0.11
N GLN A 125 -11.22 -15.75 0.67
CA GLN A 125 -9.86 -15.90 0.15
C GLN A 125 -9.42 -17.37 0.13
N LEU A 126 -9.79 -18.15 1.14
CA LEU A 126 -9.34 -19.52 1.37
C LEU A 126 -10.12 -20.54 0.52
N ASP A 127 -11.46 -20.46 0.53
CA ASP A 127 -12.32 -21.44 -0.12
C ASP A 127 -12.62 -20.99 -1.58
N LYS A 128 -12.10 -21.76 -2.53
CA LYS A 128 -12.28 -21.48 -3.97
C LYS A 128 -13.74 -21.64 -4.44
N ASP A 129 -14.56 -22.39 -3.69
CA ASP A 129 -15.99 -22.57 -3.97
C ASP A 129 -16.86 -21.51 -3.27
N HIS A 130 -16.26 -20.64 -2.46
CA HIS A 130 -16.98 -19.54 -1.81
C HIS A 130 -17.55 -18.56 -2.84
N ALA A 131 -18.83 -18.19 -2.70
CA ALA A 131 -19.55 -17.35 -3.66
C ALA A 131 -18.84 -16.02 -4.00
N TYR A 132 -18.06 -15.50 -3.06
CA TYR A 132 -17.28 -14.26 -3.23
C TYR A 132 -15.83 -14.47 -3.69
N ASN A 133 -15.34 -15.71 -3.83
CA ASN A 133 -13.94 -15.94 -4.17
C ASN A 133 -13.56 -15.31 -5.52
N GLY A 134 -14.38 -15.50 -6.56
CA GLY A 134 -14.15 -14.97 -7.90
C GLY A 134 -14.63 -13.54 -8.14
N VAL A 135 -15.30 -12.91 -7.17
CA VAL A 135 -15.82 -11.55 -7.32
C VAL A 135 -14.66 -10.55 -7.47
N SER A 136 -14.82 -9.57 -8.38
CA SER A 136 -13.79 -8.57 -8.72
C SER A 136 -12.44 -9.17 -9.16
N GLY A 137 -12.47 -10.39 -9.73
CA GLY A 137 -11.31 -11.09 -10.27
C GLY A 137 -10.58 -12.00 -9.28
N GLY A 138 -10.83 -11.91 -7.97
CA GLY A 138 -10.36 -12.86 -6.95
C GLY A 138 -8.86 -13.13 -6.91
N SER A 139 -8.01 -12.11 -7.14
CA SER A 139 -6.57 -12.34 -7.27
C SER A 139 -5.85 -12.62 -5.95
N TYR A 140 -6.31 -12.06 -4.82
CA TYR A 140 -5.77 -12.24 -3.46
C TYR A 140 -4.23 -12.35 -3.40
N GLU A 141 -3.54 -11.32 -3.94
CA GLU A 141 -2.10 -11.40 -4.22
C GLU A 141 -1.24 -11.74 -2.99
N TYR A 142 -1.49 -11.10 -1.84
CA TYR A 142 -0.77 -11.43 -0.61
C TYR A 142 -1.10 -12.82 -0.10
N PHE A 143 -2.38 -13.16 -0.03
CA PHE A 143 -2.83 -14.46 0.46
C PHE A 143 -2.19 -15.62 -0.33
N ASN A 144 -2.14 -15.49 -1.66
CA ASN A 144 -1.52 -16.48 -2.53
C ASN A 144 0.01 -16.47 -2.43
N SER A 145 0.66 -15.28 -2.52
CA SER A 145 2.12 -15.17 -2.52
C SER A 145 2.77 -15.61 -1.19
N MET A 146 2.01 -15.60 -0.09
CA MET A 146 2.46 -16.07 1.22
C MET A 146 2.01 -17.50 1.52
N SER A 147 1.49 -18.22 0.51
CA SER A 147 1.02 -19.62 0.63
C SER A 147 -0.01 -19.81 1.74
N MET A 148 -0.82 -18.76 2.03
CA MET A 148 -1.82 -18.79 3.12
C MET A 148 -2.89 -19.87 2.88
N GLY A 149 -3.20 -20.21 1.62
CA GLY A 149 -4.13 -21.26 1.26
C GLY A 149 -3.65 -22.65 1.68
N ASP A 150 -2.34 -22.90 1.67
CA ASP A 150 -1.73 -24.15 2.15
C ASP A 150 -1.47 -24.12 3.65
N LEU A 151 -1.29 -22.93 4.23
CA LEU A 151 -1.05 -22.74 5.64
C LEU A 151 -2.33 -22.86 6.47
N VAL A 152 -3.38 -22.12 6.11
CA VAL A 152 -4.63 -22.05 6.87
C VAL A 152 -5.52 -23.23 6.49
N LYS A 153 -5.71 -24.14 7.42
CA LYS A 153 -6.58 -25.29 7.27
C LYS A 153 -8.07 -24.93 7.41
N ASP A 154 -8.38 -24.05 8.39
CA ASP A 154 -9.77 -23.66 8.67
C ASP A 154 -9.82 -22.39 9.52
N VAL A 155 -10.95 -21.68 9.44
CA VAL A 155 -11.30 -20.54 10.29
C VAL A 155 -12.64 -20.82 10.94
N VAL A 156 -12.64 -21.12 12.23
CA VAL A 156 -13.80 -21.67 12.96
C VAL A 156 -14.42 -20.61 13.88
N LYS A 157 -15.72 -20.42 13.76
CA LYS A 157 -16.53 -19.70 14.75
C LYS A 157 -16.69 -20.55 16.00
N VAL A 158 -16.15 -20.10 17.14
CA VAL A 158 -16.33 -20.75 18.43
C VAL A 158 -17.61 -20.25 19.11
N ASP A 159 -17.80 -18.92 19.10
CA ASP A 159 -19.00 -18.20 19.50
C ASP A 159 -19.05 -16.84 18.74
N ASP A 160 -20.03 -15.98 19.03
CA ASP A 160 -20.21 -14.72 18.31
C ASP A 160 -19.01 -13.76 18.45
N TYR A 161 -18.18 -13.91 19.48
CA TYR A 161 -17.02 -13.07 19.74
C TYR A 161 -15.73 -13.85 19.96
N THR A 162 -15.67 -15.09 19.45
CA THR A 162 -14.47 -15.91 19.49
C THR A 162 -14.29 -16.65 18.17
N VAL A 163 -13.14 -16.45 17.51
CA VAL A 163 -12.75 -17.18 16.30
C VAL A 163 -11.44 -17.92 16.51
N LYS A 164 -11.29 -19.05 15.85
CA LYS A 164 -10.07 -19.85 15.87
C LYS A 164 -9.57 -20.07 14.45
N PHE A 165 -8.29 -19.75 14.19
CA PHE A 165 -7.56 -20.18 13.00
C PHE A 165 -6.84 -21.47 13.31
N ILE A 166 -6.98 -22.44 12.43
CA ILE A 166 -6.30 -23.74 12.50
C ILE A 166 -5.33 -23.79 11.32
N LEU A 167 -4.05 -24.02 11.62
CA LEU A 167 -2.98 -24.09 10.65
C LEU A 167 -2.58 -25.55 10.39
N ASN A 168 -2.11 -25.83 9.18
CA ASN A 168 -1.56 -27.14 8.80
C ASN A 168 -0.14 -27.38 9.40
N ARG A 169 0.56 -26.31 9.78
CA ARG A 169 1.88 -26.29 10.40
C ARG A 169 2.06 -25.04 11.25
N PRO A 170 3.00 -25.00 12.20
CA PRO A 170 3.36 -23.75 12.86
C PRO A 170 3.96 -22.77 11.84
N GLU A 171 3.72 -21.48 12.03
CA GLU A 171 4.18 -20.42 11.14
C GLU A 171 4.59 -19.20 11.97
N ALA A 172 5.89 -18.90 12.04
CA ALA A 172 6.41 -17.84 12.89
C ALA A 172 5.85 -16.44 12.52
N PRO A 173 5.76 -16.02 11.24
CA PRO A 173 5.22 -14.72 10.87
C PRO A 173 3.69 -14.63 10.91
N PHE A 174 2.93 -15.69 11.24
CA PHE A 174 1.47 -15.70 11.11
C PHE A 174 0.78 -14.53 11.79
N ILE A 175 1.12 -14.21 13.05
CA ILE A 175 0.46 -13.12 13.77
C ILE A 175 0.81 -11.73 13.16
N ALA A 176 2.03 -11.56 12.65
CA ALA A 176 2.43 -10.35 11.94
C ALA A 176 1.70 -10.22 10.59
N ASN A 177 1.50 -11.34 9.89
CA ASN A 177 0.72 -11.38 8.65
C ASN A 177 -0.75 -10.99 8.90
N MET A 178 -1.33 -11.36 10.05
CA MET A 178 -2.69 -10.95 10.44
C MET A 178 -2.84 -9.45 10.73
N ALA A 179 -1.74 -8.71 10.87
CA ALA A 179 -1.73 -7.25 10.98
C ALA A 179 -1.58 -6.54 9.62
N MET A 180 -1.29 -7.28 8.53
CA MET A 180 -1.14 -6.73 7.18
C MET A 180 -2.48 -6.34 6.56
N ASP A 181 -2.42 -5.53 5.53
CA ASP A 181 -3.61 -4.92 4.90
C ASP A 181 -4.58 -5.94 4.30
N PHE A 182 -4.09 -7.06 3.75
CA PHE A 182 -4.93 -8.14 3.19
C PHE A 182 -5.81 -8.84 4.25
N ALA A 183 -5.46 -8.76 5.53
CA ALA A 183 -6.22 -9.32 6.65
C ALA A 183 -7.34 -8.37 7.16
N SER A 184 -7.68 -7.34 6.38
CA SER A 184 -8.80 -6.44 6.69
C SER A 184 -10.12 -7.19 6.77
N ILE A 185 -10.94 -6.82 7.76
CA ILE A 185 -12.25 -7.45 8.00
C ILE A 185 -13.34 -6.68 7.24
N LEU A 186 -14.09 -7.42 6.43
CA LEU A 186 -15.22 -6.96 5.64
C LEU A 186 -16.54 -7.40 6.29
N SER A 187 -17.64 -6.68 6.00
CA SER A 187 -18.95 -7.03 6.52
C SER A 187 -19.59 -8.18 5.74
N GLY A 188 -19.82 -9.32 6.41
CA GLY A 188 -20.56 -10.44 5.84
C GLY A 188 -22.01 -10.08 5.55
N GLU A 189 -22.67 -9.30 6.44
CA GLU A 189 -24.05 -8.83 6.22
C GLU A 189 -24.16 -7.93 4.98
N TYR A 190 -23.20 -7.04 4.76
CA TYR A 190 -23.16 -6.21 3.54
C TYR A 190 -22.97 -7.06 2.29
N ALA A 191 -22.10 -8.05 2.38
CA ALA A 191 -21.86 -8.98 1.28
C ALA A 191 -23.13 -9.76 0.93
N ASP A 192 -23.84 -10.34 1.90
CA ASP A 192 -25.11 -11.05 1.66
C ASP A 192 -26.12 -10.15 0.95
N LYS A 193 -26.29 -8.90 1.39
CA LYS A 193 -27.19 -7.94 0.76
C LYS A 193 -26.80 -7.60 -0.68
N MET A 194 -25.48 -7.43 -0.97
CA MET A 194 -25.03 -7.14 -2.32
C MET A 194 -25.18 -8.35 -3.25
N MET A 195 -25.01 -9.55 -2.72
CA MET A 195 -25.27 -10.79 -3.48
C MET A 195 -26.78 -10.92 -3.81
N GLU A 196 -27.65 -10.70 -2.84
CA GLU A 196 -29.12 -10.69 -3.05
C GLU A 196 -29.56 -9.61 -4.06
N ALA A 197 -28.90 -8.46 -4.05
CA ALA A 197 -29.17 -7.37 -5.00
C ALA A 197 -28.61 -7.63 -6.41
N GLY A 198 -27.80 -8.68 -6.60
CA GLY A 198 -27.15 -8.99 -7.88
C GLY A 198 -25.97 -8.05 -8.23
N THR A 199 -25.40 -7.41 -7.24
CA THR A 199 -24.26 -6.46 -7.37
C THR A 199 -23.14 -6.79 -6.38
N PRO A 200 -22.63 -8.05 -6.35
CA PRO A 200 -21.64 -8.47 -5.36
C PRO A 200 -20.35 -7.68 -5.38
N GLU A 201 -19.95 -7.12 -6.55
CA GLU A 201 -18.77 -6.27 -6.71
C GLU A 201 -18.83 -4.97 -5.88
N ASN A 202 -20.01 -4.56 -5.44
CA ASN A 202 -20.14 -3.37 -4.58
C ASN A 202 -19.44 -3.51 -3.23
N VAL A 203 -19.23 -4.73 -2.74
CA VAL A 203 -18.41 -4.97 -1.54
C VAL A 203 -16.98 -4.44 -1.72
N ASP A 204 -16.46 -4.51 -2.94
CA ASP A 204 -15.11 -4.11 -3.30
C ASP A 204 -15.03 -2.66 -3.83
N LEU A 205 -16.11 -2.17 -4.48
CA LEU A 205 -16.17 -0.84 -5.09
C LEU A 205 -16.72 0.24 -4.15
N ASN A 206 -17.69 -0.09 -3.32
CA ASN A 206 -18.36 0.80 -2.37
C ASN A 206 -18.19 0.29 -0.93
N PRO A 207 -16.98 0.32 -0.38
CA PRO A 207 -16.62 -0.42 0.81
C PRO A 207 -17.38 0.04 2.05
N VAL A 208 -17.78 -0.93 2.86
CA VAL A 208 -18.32 -0.76 4.20
C VAL A 208 -17.33 -1.37 5.19
N GLY A 209 -16.77 -0.56 6.07
CA GLY A 209 -15.78 -0.98 7.05
C GLY A 209 -16.12 -0.52 8.46
N THR A 210 -15.19 -0.78 9.38
CA THR A 210 -15.25 -0.37 10.79
C THR A 210 -14.24 0.74 11.10
N GLY A 211 -13.53 1.25 10.09
CA GLY A 211 -12.42 2.20 10.24
C GLY A 211 -12.83 3.63 10.58
N PRO A 212 -11.84 4.51 10.85
CA PRO A 212 -12.09 5.87 11.32
C PRO A 212 -12.73 6.80 10.29
N PHE A 213 -12.67 6.45 9.00
CA PHE A 213 -13.25 7.25 7.92
C PHE A 213 -14.10 6.40 6.98
N GLN A 214 -15.18 7.00 6.52
CA GLN A 214 -16.13 6.41 5.59
C GLN A 214 -15.96 7.05 4.21
N LEU A 215 -15.89 6.23 3.15
CA LEU A 215 -15.84 6.70 1.77
C LEU A 215 -17.11 7.47 1.41
N VAL A 216 -16.95 8.64 0.80
CA VAL A 216 -18.06 9.49 0.32
C VAL A 216 -18.08 9.54 -1.21
N GLN A 217 -16.90 9.70 -1.83
CA GLN A 217 -16.78 9.85 -3.27
C GLN A 217 -15.39 9.43 -3.74
N TYR A 218 -15.33 8.78 -4.86
CA TYR A 218 -14.11 8.57 -5.63
C TYR A 218 -14.30 9.04 -7.07
N GLN A 219 -13.37 9.86 -7.51
CA GLN A 219 -13.19 10.23 -8.91
C GLN A 219 -11.76 9.88 -9.30
N LYS A 220 -11.61 8.86 -10.15
CA LYS A 220 -10.29 8.35 -10.58
C LYS A 220 -9.42 9.49 -11.09
N ASP A 221 -8.14 9.47 -10.73
CA ASP A 221 -7.10 10.43 -11.13
C ASP A 221 -7.35 11.89 -10.69
N ALA A 222 -8.33 12.10 -9.81
CA ALA A 222 -8.68 13.43 -9.32
C ALA A 222 -8.77 13.49 -7.79
N VAL A 223 -9.73 12.80 -7.18
CA VAL A 223 -10.02 13.01 -5.76
C VAL A 223 -10.72 11.81 -5.12
N ILE A 224 -10.36 11.53 -3.85
CA ILE A 224 -11.13 10.67 -2.95
C ILE A 224 -11.57 11.52 -1.77
N ARG A 225 -12.84 11.43 -1.40
CA ARG A 225 -13.42 12.16 -0.27
C ARG A 225 -13.92 11.20 0.79
N TYR A 226 -13.58 11.48 2.02
CA TYR A 226 -14.02 10.73 3.19
C TYR A 226 -14.63 11.68 4.21
N LYS A 227 -15.55 11.14 5.02
CA LYS A 227 -16.04 11.77 6.26
C LYS A 227 -15.62 10.94 7.46
N ALA A 228 -15.35 11.59 8.58
CA ALA A 228 -15.06 10.89 9.83
C ALA A 228 -16.26 10.02 10.25
N PHE A 229 -15.98 8.83 10.78
CA PHE A 229 -16.99 7.94 11.34
C PHE A 229 -17.22 8.29 12.82
N PRO A 230 -18.40 8.81 13.20
CA PRO A 230 -18.64 9.28 14.57
C PRO A 230 -18.60 8.15 15.61
N GLU A 231 -18.98 6.92 15.20
CA GLU A 231 -19.08 5.75 16.07
C GLU A 231 -17.86 4.84 16.00
N TYR A 232 -16.71 5.38 15.54
CA TYR A 232 -15.46 4.63 15.49
C TYR A 232 -15.06 4.14 16.88
N TRP A 233 -14.73 2.86 17.00
CA TRP A 233 -14.51 2.20 18.29
C TRP A 233 -13.30 2.72 19.10
N GLU A 234 -12.30 3.31 18.45
CA GLU A 234 -11.21 4.07 19.12
C GLU A 234 -11.57 5.55 19.38
N GLY A 235 -12.80 5.97 19.09
CA GLY A 235 -13.28 7.34 19.19
C GLY A 235 -13.21 8.07 17.83
N LYS A 236 -14.13 9.02 17.63
CA LYS A 236 -14.19 9.83 16.40
C LYS A 236 -12.85 10.50 16.15
N ALA A 237 -12.37 10.44 14.90
CA ALA A 237 -11.20 11.18 14.45
C ALA A 237 -11.35 12.69 14.74
N PRO A 238 -10.26 13.41 15.07
CA PRO A 238 -10.32 14.87 15.34
C PRO A 238 -10.60 15.71 14.08
N LEU A 239 -10.59 15.08 12.92
CA LEU A 239 -10.97 15.65 11.62
C LEU A 239 -12.43 15.30 11.31
N ASP A 240 -13.12 16.17 10.55
CA ASP A 240 -14.44 15.88 10.02
C ASP A 240 -14.38 15.30 8.60
N ASN A 241 -13.43 15.79 7.80
CA ASN A 241 -13.23 15.34 6.43
C ASN A 241 -11.75 15.01 6.17
N LEU A 242 -11.53 14.01 5.34
CA LEU A 242 -10.24 13.67 4.76
C LEU A 242 -10.39 13.68 3.22
N ILE A 243 -9.48 14.35 2.53
CA ILE A 243 -9.48 14.44 1.07
C ILE A 243 -8.13 13.95 0.56
N PHE A 244 -8.14 13.01 -0.36
CA PHE A 244 -6.97 12.64 -1.15
C PHE A 244 -7.06 13.37 -2.49
N ALA A 245 -6.20 14.38 -2.68
CA ALA A 245 -6.03 15.07 -3.96
C ALA A 245 -4.98 14.32 -4.78
N ILE A 246 -5.42 13.56 -5.79
CA ILE A 246 -4.50 12.74 -6.58
C ILE A 246 -3.65 13.64 -7.46
N THR A 247 -2.35 13.62 -7.23
CA THR A 247 -1.39 14.52 -7.85
C THR A 247 -0.07 13.75 -8.09
N PRO A 248 0.08 13.04 -9.22
CA PRO A 248 1.21 12.14 -9.46
C PRO A 248 2.58 12.85 -9.51
N ASP A 249 2.64 14.06 -10.06
CA ASP A 249 3.89 14.82 -10.17
C ASP A 249 4.31 15.40 -8.82
N SER A 250 5.52 15.06 -8.34
CA SER A 250 6.04 15.47 -7.04
C SER A 250 6.31 16.97 -6.94
N THR A 251 6.69 17.63 -8.05
CA THR A 251 6.92 19.06 -8.07
C THR A 251 5.60 19.82 -7.92
N VAL A 252 4.54 19.33 -8.57
CA VAL A 252 3.18 19.89 -8.41
C VAL A 252 2.68 19.66 -6.98
N ARG A 253 2.92 18.48 -6.37
CA ARG A 253 2.58 18.24 -4.95
C ARG A 253 3.26 19.25 -4.03
N TYR A 254 4.57 19.49 -4.25
CA TYR A 254 5.32 20.48 -3.47
C TYR A 254 4.77 21.90 -3.63
N GLN A 255 4.43 22.32 -4.85
CA GLN A 255 3.82 23.64 -5.06
C GLN A 255 2.45 23.78 -4.36
N LYS A 256 1.64 22.73 -4.40
CA LYS A 256 0.34 22.69 -3.68
C LYS A 256 0.54 22.73 -2.16
N LEU A 257 1.55 22.04 -1.61
CA LEU A 257 1.90 22.10 -0.19
C LEU A 257 2.25 23.53 0.21
N LYS A 258 3.12 24.19 -0.53
CA LYS A 258 3.51 25.59 -0.30
C LYS A 258 2.36 26.57 -0.43
N ALA A 259 1.42 26.32 -1.30
CA ALA A 259 0.21 27.12 -1.49
C ALA A 259 -0.86 26.86 -0.41
N GLY A 260 -0.67 25.87 0.48
CA GLY A 260 -1.67 25.45 1.46
C GLY A 260 -2.87 24.71 0.86
N GLU A 261 -2.78 24.28 -0.42
CA GLU A 261 -3.78 23.44 -1.07
C GLU A 261 -3.71 21.97 -0.60
N CYS A 262 -2.53 21.53 -0.16
CA CYS A 262 -2.27 20.27 0.55
C CYS A 262 -1.74 20.57 1.94
N HIS A 263 -2.09 19.70 2.90
CA HIS A 263 -1.55 19.74 4.25
C HIS A 263 -0.45 18.68 4.46
N VAL A 264 -0.47 17.63 3.65
CA VAL A 264 0.53 16.54 3.66
C VAL A 264 0.78 16.10 2.22
N MET A 265 2.04 15.84 1.89
CA MET A 265 2.44 15.15 0.67
C MET A 265 3.47 14.05 0.99
N PRO A 266 3.36 12.86 0.40
CA PRO A 266 4.37 11.82 0.51
C PRO A 266 5.45 11.99 -0.55
N PHE A 267 6.60 11.36 -0.31
CA PHE A 267 7.67 11.13 -1.29
C PHE A 267 8.06 12.39 -2.07
N PRO A 268 8.63 13.42 -1.41
CA PRO A 268 9.16 14.58 -2.11
C PRO A 268 10.30 14.19 -3.06
N ASN A 269 10.54 15.01 -4.07
CA ASN A 269 11.71 14.83 -4.92
C ASN A 269 12.98 15.05 -4.07
N PRO A 270 13.98 14.14 -4.09
CA PRO A 270 15.22 14.33 -3.35
C PRO A 270 15.89 15.69 -3.59
N ALA A 271 15.79 16.26 -4.79
CA ALA A 271 16.31 17.60 -5.11
C ALA A 271 15.65 18.73 -4.30
N ASP A 272 14.43 18.53 -3.81
CA ASP A 272 13.67 19.55 -3.07
C ASP A 272 13.90 19.48 -1.56
N LEU A 273 14.48 18.38 -1.02
CA LEU A 273 14.59 18.12 0.43
C LEU A 273 15.32 19.25 1.19
N THR A 274 16.41 19.76 0.65
CA THR A 274 17.16 20.86 1.27
C THR A 274 16.33 22.14 1.36
N ALA A 275 15.51 22.43 0.35
CA ALA A 275 14.64 23.59 0.33
C ALA A 275 13.45 23.42 1.28
N MET A 276 12.92 22.20 1.40
CA MET A 276 11.85 21.86 2.33
C MET A 276 12.30 21.93 3.80
N ASP A 277 13.50 21.44 4.09
CA ASP A 277 14.09 21.48 5.44
C ASP A 277 14.40 22.91 5.91
N ALA A 278 14.68 23.81 4.98
CA ALA A 278 14.92 25.23 5.26
C ALA A 278 13.65 26.08 5.36
N ASP A 279 12.49 25.55 5.02
CA ASP A 279 11.22 26.26 5.04
C ASP A 279 10.53 26.09 6.41
N GLU A 280 10.41 27.18 7.18
CA GLU A 280 9.84 27.17 8.53
C GLU A 280 8.35 26.76 8.57
N ASP A 281 7.64 26.84 7.44
CA ASP A 281 6.24 26.46 7.32
C ASP A 281 6.07 24.96 6.96
N ILE A 282 7.17 24.24 6.68
CA ILE A 282 7.17 22.83 6.30
C ILE A 282 7.83 21.97 7.39
N ASN A 283 7.14 20.95 7.84
CA ASN A 283 7.72 19.92 8.70
C ASN A 283 8.18 18.73 7.83
N LEU A 284 9.46 18.65 7.51
CA LEU A 284 10.05 17.53 6.78
C LEU A 284 10.29 16.35 7.73
N MET A 285 9.60 15.24 7.50
CA MET A 285 9.74 14.00 8.27
C MET A 285 10.43 12.93 7.43
N SER A 286 11.54 12.38 7.93
CA SER A 286 12.30 11.34 7.25
C SER A 286 12.72 10.25 8.24
N GLN A 287 12.69 8.99 7.78
CA GLN A 287 13.24 7.84 8.50
C GLN A 287 13.74 6.79 7.51
N GLU A 288 14.64 5.92 7.95
CA GLU A 288 15.01 4.74 7.19
C GLU A 288 13.78 3.83 7.00
N GLY A 289 13.53 3.44 5.76
CA GLY A 289 12.37 2.64 5.38
C GLY A 289 12.70 1.15 5.24
N LEU A 290 11.66 0.34 5.21
CA LEU A 290 11.72 -1.08 4.83
C LEU A 290 11.62 -1.21 3.30
N ASN A 291 12.41 -0.44 2.55
CA ASN A 291 12.25 -0.29 1.11
C ASN A 291 13.39 -0.92 0.32
N VAL A 292 13.07 -1.61 -0.78
CA VAL A 292 14.02 -2.00 -1.81
C VAL A 292 13.45 -1.68 -3.19
N GLY A 293 14.18 -0.94 -4.02
CA GLY A 293 13.88 -0.72 -5.43
C GLY A 293 14.72 -1.64 -6.31
N TYR A 294 14.15 -2.16 -7.37
CA TYR A 294 14.85 -3.09 -8.25
C TYR A 294 14.47 -2.93 -9.72
N LEU A 295 15.38 -3.35 -10.59
CA LEU A 295 15.11 -3.71 -11.97
C LEU A 295 14.93 -5.22 -12.02
N GLY A 296 13.78 -5.69 -12.54
CA GLY A 296 13.48 -7.10 -12.71
C GLY A 296 13.60 -7.52 -14.18
N TYR A 297 13.96 -8.78 -14.39
CA TYR A 297 13.95 -9.46 -15.68
C TYR A 297 12.86 -10.52 -15.69
N ASN A 298 12.05 -10.59 -16.73
CA ASN A 298 11.07 -11.66 -16.91
C ASN A 298 11.80 -12.94 -17.33
N THR A 299 11.99 -13.86 -16.41
CA THR A 299 12.79 -15.08 -16.62
C THR A 299 12.13 -16.10 -17.52
N GLN A 300 10.89 -15.89 -17.95
CA GLN A 300 10.17 -16.73 -18.90
C GLN A 300 10.23 -16.20 -20.34
N LYS A 301 10.89 -15.04 -20.56
CA LYS A 301 11.04 -14.44 -21.90
C LYS A 301 12.49 -14.47 -22.37
N GLU A 302 12.68 -14.85 -23.62
CA GLU A 302 13.98 -14.67 -24.29
C GLU A 302 14.29 -13.16 -24.45
N PRO A 303 15.55 -12.76 -24.25
CA PRO A 303 16.72 -13.59 -23.93
C PRO A 303 16.98 -13.76 -22.42
N PHE A 304 16.04 -13.37 -21.56
CA PHE A 304 16.21 -13.35 -20.10
C PHE A 304 16.07 -14.72 -19.42
N THR A 305 15.74 -15.77 -20.17
CA THR A 305 15.81 -17.17 -19.71
C THR A 305 17.26 -17.55 -19.39
N ASP A 306 18.24 -17.01 -20.11
CA ASP A 306 19.67 -17.23 -19.84
C ASP A 306 20.18 -16.34 -18.68
N VAL A 307 20.72 -16.96 -17.64
CA VAL A 307 21.31 -16.27 -16.49
C VAL A 307 22.53 -15.43 -16.90
N LYS A 308 23.29 -15.82 -17.94
CA LYS A 308 24.43 -15.03 -18.45
C LYS A 308 23.97 -13.70 -19.00
N VAL A 309 22.87 -13.67 -19.74
CA VAL A 309 22.28 -12.43 -20.25
C VAL A 309 21.88 -11.51 -19.10
N ARG A 310 21.16 -12.02 -18.10
CA ARG A 310 20.76 -11.22 -16.94
C ARG A 310 21.96 -10.65 -16.18
N LYS A 311 23.01 -11.46 -15.96
CA LYS A 311 24.27 -10.99 -15.33
C LYS A 311 24.98 -9.93 -16.14
N ALA A 312 25.12 -10.12 -17.45
CA ALA A 312 25.73 -9.16 -18.34
C ALA A 312 24.99 -7.80 -18.28
N LEU A 313 23.68 -7.81 -18.38
CA LEU A 313 22.87 -6.59 -18.26
C LEU A 313 23.05 -5.89 -16.91
N THR A 314 23.11 -6.66 -15.81
CA THR A 314 23.35 -6.12 -14.46
C THR A 314 24.75 -5.50 -14.35
N MET A 315 25.79 -6.16 -14.85
CA MET A 315 27.17 -5.64 -14.85
C MET A 315 27.36 -4.39 -15.73
N ALA A 316 26.51 -4.19 -16.72
CA ALA A 316 26.54 -3.00 -17.58
C ALA A 316 25.90 -1.76 -16.93
N ILE A 317 25.16 -1.88 -15.81
CA ILE A 317 24.48 -0.76 -15.15
C ILE A 317 25.40 -0.08 -14.13
N ASN A 318 25.63 1.22 -14.30
CA ASN A 318 26.36 2.04 -13.33
C ASN A 318 25.45 2.44 -12.16
N LYS A 319 25.37 1.57 -11.13
CA LYS A 319 24.54 1.80 -9.94
C LYS A 319 24.93 3.07 -9.18
N ASP A 320 26.23 3.36 -9.07
CA ASP A 320 26.71 4.55 -8.34
C ASP A 320 26.24 5.85 -9.03
N ALA A 321 26.30 5.91 -10.37
CA ALA A 321 25.76 7.04 -11.11
C ALA A 321 24.24 7.20 -10.94
N ILE A 322 23.49 6.10 -10.84
CA ILE A 322 22.06 6.12 -10.58
C ILE A 322 21.78 6.64 -9.18
N ILE A 323 22.49 6.16 -8.15
CA ILE A 323 22.35 6.63 -6.77
C ILE A 323 22.62 8.13 -6.68
N GLU A 324 23.67 8.61 -7.32
CA GLU A 324 23.99 10.04 -7.36
C GLU A 324 22.94 10.86 -8.14
N GLY A 325 22.57 10.41 -9.35
CA GLY A 325 21.76 11.19 -10.29
C GLY A 325 20.25 11.12 -10.03
N VAL A 326 19.77 10.07 -9.35
CA VAL A 326 18.34 9.83 -9.12
C VAL A 326 17.99 9.96 -7.64
N TYR A 327 18.77 9.34 -6.75
CA TYR A 327 18.47 9.31 -5.30
C TYR A 327 19.09 10.49 -4.53
N GLN A 328 20.19 11.09 -5.01
CA GLN A 328 20.81 12.28 -4.42
C GLN A 328 21.06 12.15 -2.90
N GLY A 329 21.52 10.99 -2.45
CA GLY A 329 21.77 10.68 -1.04
C GLY A 329 20.59 10.09 -0.28
N ALA A 330 19.40 9.99 -0.88
CA ALA A 330 18.21 9.38 -0.26
C ALA A 330 18.15 7.85 -0.43
N GLY A 331 19.24 7.21 -0.85
CA GLY A 331 19.31 5.76 -1.03
C GLY A 331 20.74 5.25 -1.11
N VAL A 332 20.89 3.94 -0.98
CA VAL A 332 22.16 3.20 -1.12
C VAL A 332 21.96 2.02 -2.06
N ALA A 333 23.06 1.57 -2.72
CA ALA A 333 23.00 0.41 -3.60
C ALA A 333 22.65 -0.86 -2.80
N ALA A 334 21.61 -1.58 -3.25
CA ALA A 334 21.18 -2.81 -2.62
C ALA A 334 22.05 -4.00 -3.03
N LYS A 335 22.32 -4.90 -2.08
CA LYS A 335 23.03 -6.17 -2.30
C LYS A 335 22.14 -7.39 -2.11
N ASN A 336 21.02 -7.23 -1.43
CA ASN A 336 20.05 -8.27 -1.13
C ASN A 336 18.68 -7.87 -1.67
N PRO A 337 17.75 -8.79 -1.87
CA PRO A 337 16.36 -8.48 -2.25
C PRO A 337 15.52 -7.93 -1.10
N LEU A 338 16.15 -7.56 0.01
CA LEU A 338 15.56 -6.94 1.20
C LEU A 338 16.49 -5.83 1.71
N PRO A 339 15.98 -4.82 2.44
CA PRO A 339 16.79 -3.69 2.92
C PRO A 339 17.60 -4.02 4.18
N PRO A 340 18.67 -3.23 4.48
CA PRO A 340 19.50 -3.41 5.67
C PRO A 340 18.76 -3.30 7.01
N THR A 341 17.58 -2.69 7.02
CA THR A 341 16.70 -2.57 8.18
C THR A 341 16.03 -3.89 8.57
N ILE A 342 16.07 -4.92 7.73
CA ILE A 342 15.56 -6.26 8.00
C ILE A 342 16.63 -7.10 8.69
N TRP A 343 16.29 -7.75 9.79
CA TRP A 343 17.19 -8.47 10.68
C TRP A 343 18.02 -9.59 10.03
N SER A 344 17.57 -10.16 8.90
CA SER A 344 18.27 -11.22 8.16
C SER A 344 19.16 -10.70 7.03
N TYR A 345 19.34 -9.37 6.90
CA TYR A 345 20.17 -8.80 5.84
C TYR A 345 21.62 -9.34 5.90
N ASN A 346 22.09 -9.91 4.80
CA ASN A 346 23.44 -10.42 4.71
C ASN A 346 24.42 -9.37 4.19
N ASN A 347 25.28 -8.85 5.07
CA ASN A 347 26.30 -7.86 4.71
C ASN A 347 27.44 -8.43 3.87
N ASP A 348 27.65 -9.76 3.89
CA ASP A 348 28.74 -10.43 3.18
C ASP A 348 28.41 -10.72 1.71
N THR A 349 27.16 -10.47 1.29
CA THR A 349 26.78 -10.57 -0.12
C THR A 349 27.59 -9.60 -0.97
N VAL A 350 28.25 -10.14 -2.01
CA VAL A 350 29.03 -9.38 -2.96
C VAL A 350 28.18 -9.08 -4.19
N ASP A 351 28.05 -7.80 -4.51
CA ASP A 351 27.36 -7.33 -5.72
C ASP A 351 28.26 -7.44 -6.96
N ASP A 352 27.62 -7.61 -8.12
CA ASP A 352 28.33 -7.55 -9.41
C ASP A 352 28.89 -6.13 -9.65
N LYS A 353 30.18 -6.07 -10.01
CA LYS A 353 30.81 -4.77 -10.31
C LYS A 353 30.36 -4.24 -11.67
N TYR A 354 30.24 -2.93 -11.76
CA TYR A 354 30.07 -2.25 -13.05
C TYR A 354 31.29 -2.50 -13.95
N ASP A 355 31.07 -3.25 -15.05
CA ASP A 355 32.10 -3.58 -16.03
C ASP A 355 31.42 -3.83 -17.40
N PRO A 356 31.21 -2.78 -18.20
CA PRO A 356 30.54 -2.91 -19.49
C PRO A 356 31.35 -3.73 -20.52
N GLU A 357 32.70 -3.77 -20.42
CA GLU A 357 33.50 -4.59 -21.33
C GLU A 357 33.34 -6.08 -21.05
N ALA A 358 33.41 -6.47 -19.79
CA ALA A 358 33.12 -7.86 -19.37
C ALA A 358 31.66 -8.25 -19.66
N ALA A 359 30.70 -7.32 -19.45
CA ALA A 359 29.31 -7.50 -19.80
C ALA A 359 29.09 -7.80 -21.30
N LYS A 360 29.74 -7.03 -22.17
CA LYS A 360 29.69 -7.23 -23.62
C LYS A 360 30.27 -8.58 -24.04
N ALA A 361 31.38 -8.99 -23.44
CA ALA A 361 31.99 -10.29 -23.69
C ALA A 361 31.05 -11.43 -23.27
N MET A 362 30.42 -11.30 -22.09
CA MET A 362 29.46 -12.28 -21.57
C MET A 362 28.20 -12.39 -22.47
N LEU A 363 27.70 -11.28 -23.04
CA LEU A 363 26.61 -11.31 -24.01
C LEU A 363 27.01 -12.05 -25.29
N ALA A 364 28.23 -11.84 -25.77
CA ALA A 364 28.75 -12.56 -26.96
C ALA A 364 28.83 -14.07 -26.70
N GLU A 365 29.30 -14.50 -25.50
CA GLU A 365 29.29 -15.91 -25.09
C GLU A 365 27.86 -16.51 -24.99
N ALA A 366 26.88 -15.68 -24.60
CA ALA A 366 25.47 -16.06 -24.55
C ALA A 366 24.79 -16.08 -25.94
N GLY A 367 25.53 -15.78 -27.02
CA GLY A 367 25.00 -15.81 -28.39
C GLY A 367 24.51 -14.46 -28.93
N TYR A 368 24.79 -13.35 -28.23
CA TYR A 368 24.39 -11.99 -28.60
C TYR A 368 25.59 -11.06 -28.81
N PRO A 369 26.53 -11.38 -29.75
CA PRO A 369 27.75 -10.57 -29.96
C PRO A 369 27.47 -9.14 -30.44
N ASP A 370 26.35 -8.92 -31.14
CA ASP A 370 25.89 -7.62 -31.63
C ASP A 370 24.81 -7.00 -30.75
N GLY A 371 24.53 -7.58 -29.59
CA GLY A 371 23.45 -7.18 -28.69
C GLY A 371 22.06 -7.59 -29.20
N PHE A 372 21.01 -6.94 -28.69
CA PHE A 372 19.61 -7.18 -29.04
C PHE A 372 18.73 -5.98 -28.70
N THR A 373 17.45 -6.03 -29.10
CA THR A 373 16.44 -5.03 -28.70
C THR A 373 15.53 -5.59 -27.62
N THR A 374 15.21 -4.76 -26.61
CA THR A 374 14.30 -5.10 -25.52
C THR A 374 13.51 -3.87 -25.08
N ASP A 375 12.62 -4.03 -24.13
CA ASP A 375 11.95 -2.95 -23.41
C ASP A 375 12.55 -2.74 -22.01
N VAL A 376 12.35 -1.56 -21.45
CA VAL A 376 12.54 -1.27 -20.01
C VAL A 376 11.32 -0.49 -19.53
N TRP A 377 10.54 -1.14 -18.68
CA TRP A 377 9.31 -0.55 -18.18
C TRP A 377 9.58 0.33 -16.96
N ALA A 378 9.22 1.61 -17.06
CA ALA A 378 9.39 2.61 -16.03
C ALA A 378 8.05 2.96 -15.39
N MET A 379 7.99 2.93 -14.05
CA MET A 379 6.81 3.34 -13.30
C MET A 379 6.45 4.80 -13.60
N PRO A 380 5.17 5.13 -13.77
CA PRO A 380 4.72 6.51 -14.03
C PRO A 380 4.66 7.37 -12.76
N VAL A 381 4.71 6.74 -11.59
CA VAL A 381 4.55 7.38 -10.27
C VAL A 381 5.82 7.26 -9.44
N GLN A 382 6.02 8.22 -8.56
CA GLN A 382 7.05 8.17 -7.54
C GLN A 382 6.66 7.20 -6.42
N ARG A 383 7.63 6.39 -5.97
CA ARG A 383 7.45 5.43 -4.87
C ARG A 383 8.55 5.62 -3.81
N PRO A 384 8.34 5.15 -2.57
CA PRO A 384 9.36 5.23 -1.51
C PRO A 384 10.73 4.69 -1.93
N TYR A 385 10.73 3.67 -2.78
CA TYR A 385 11.91 2.96 -3.27
C TYR A 385 12.45 3.46 -4.61
N ASN A 386 11.74 4.39 -5.28
CA ASN A 386 12.20 4.96 -6.55
C ASN A 386 11.62 6.37 -6.76
N PRO A 387 12.44 7.42 -6.59
CA PRO A 387 11.99 8.80 -6.71
C PRO A 387 11.78 9.25 -8.17
N ASN A 388 12.41 8.58 -9.17
CA ASN A 388 12.27 8.94 -10.57
C ASN A 388 12.61 7.76 -11.49
N ALA A 389 11.66 6.86 -11.71
CA ALA A 389 11.83 5.67 -12.55
C ALA A 389 12.13 6.02 -14.01
N ARG A 390 11.56 7.10 -14.55
CA ARG A 390 11.82 7.55 -15.92
C ARG A 390 13.30 7.91 -16.09
N ARG A 391 13.86 8.71 -15.18
CA ARG A 391 15.28 9.09 -15.21
C ARG A 391 16.20 7.88 -15.06
N MET A 392 15.84 6.95 -14.17
CA MET A 392 16.58 5.69 -14.00
C MET A 392 16.58 4.88 -15.31
N ALA A 393 15.42 4.75 -15.98
CA ALA A 393 15.32 4.04 -17.25
C ALA A 393 16.20 4.66 -18.34
N GLU A 394 16.24 5.98 -18.43
CA GLU A 394 17.11 6.69 -19.39
C GLU A 394 18.61 6.42 -19.14
N MET A 395 19.03 6.33 -17.87
CA MET A 395 20.40 5.99 -17.51
C MET A 395 20.72 4.53 -17.84
N ILE A 396 19.82 3.59 -17.54
CA ILE A 396 19.97 2.17 -17.89
C ILE A 396 19.99 1.99 -19.41
N GLN A 397 19.12 2.66 -20.14
CA GLN A 397 19.11 2.65 -21.61
C GLN A 397 20.47 3.08 -22.18
N ALA A 398 21.03 4.17 -21.64
CA ALA A 398 22.33 4.68 -22.06
C ALA A 398 23.49 3.72 -21.72
N ASP A 399 23.42 3.05 -20.58
CA ASP A 399 24.40 2.05 -20.18
C ASP A 399 24.33 0.79 -21.03
N TRP A 400 23.13 0.26 -21.28
CA TRP A 400 22.92 -0.91 -22.13
C TRP A 400 23.31 -0.67 -23.60
N ALA A 401 23.14 0.57 -24.10
CA ALA A 401 23.60 0.92 -25.45
C ALA A 401 25.10 0.72 -25.63
N LYS A 402 25.94 0.86 -24.58
CA LYS A 402 27.40 0.63 -24.63
C LYS A 402 27.77 -0.82 -24.96
N ILE A 403 26.89 -1.75 -24.61
CA ILE A 403 27.05 -3.19 -24.83
C ILE A 403 26.24 -3.71 -26.02
N GLY A 404 25.63 -2.83 -26.83
CA GLY A 404 24.88 -3.16 -28.03
C GLY A 404 23.40 -3.48 -27.75
N VAL A 405 22.90 -3.32 -26.51
CA VAL A 405 21.49 -3.57 -26.20
C VAL A 405 20.69 -2.28 -26.35
N ASN A 406 19.70 -2.33 -27.26
CA ASN A 406 18.79 -1.22 -27.52
C ASN A 406 17.50 -1.41 -26.73
N ALA A 407 17.28 -0.57 -25.69
CA ALA A 407 16.13 -0.64 -24.82
C ALA A 407 15.10 0.43 -25.18
N GLU A 408 13.83 0.05 -25.36
CA GLU A 408 12.69 0.97 -25.49
C GLU A 408 12.10 1.26 -24.11
N ILE A 409 11.94 2.53 -23.75
CA ILE A 409 11.33 2.91 -22.47
C ILE A 409 9.82 2.94 -22.61
N VAL A 410 9.14 2.07 -21.83
CA VAL A 410 7.69 1.89 -21.82
C VAL A 410 7.13 2.35 -20.48
N SER A 411 5.98 3.00 -20.48
CA SER A 411 5.24 3.38 -19.27
C SER A 411 3.74 3.37 -19.54
N TYR A 412 2.96 3.04 -18.51
CA TYR A 412 1.49 3.00 -18.53
C TYR A 412 0.96 3.74 -17.30
N GLU A 413 -0.34 4.03 -17.24
CA GLU A 413 -0.99 4.46 -16.00
C GLU A 413 -0.71 3.43 -14.89
N TRP A 414 -0.65 3.88 -13.62
CA TRP A 414 -0.11 3.05 -12.54
C TRP A 414 -0.84 1.72 -12.33
N GLY A 415 -2.17 1.74 -12.29
CA GLY A 415 -2.95 0.50 -12.17
C GLY A 415 -2.77 -0.42 -13.38
N GLU A 416 -2.74 0.12 -14.60
CA GLU A 416 -2.47 -0.63 -15.82
C GLU A 416 -1.05 -1.20 -15.83
N TYR A 417 -0.05 -0.43 -15.36
CA TYR A 417 1.32 -0.87 -15.21
C TYR A 417 1.42 -2.12 -14.32
N LEU A 418 0.75 -2.09 -13.17
CA LEU A 418 0.72 -3.21 -12.22
C LEU A 418 0.05 -4.45 -12.82
N GLU A 419 -1.11 -4.30 -13.45
CA GLU A 419 -1.82 -5.41 -14.08
C GLU A 419 -1.05 -6.05 -15.25
N ARG A 420 -0.41 -5.24 -16.08
CA ARG A 420 0.39 -5.74 -17.21
C ARG A 420 1.66 -6.43 -16.77
N THR A 421 2.36 -5.89 -15.76
CA THR A 421 3.56 -6.54 -15.21
C THR A 421 3.21 -7.85 -14.52
N LYS A 422 2.05 -7.95 -13.88
CA LYS A 422 1.52 -9.19 -13.31
C LYS A 422 1.31 -10.28 -14.37
N LYS A 423 0.78 -9.90 -15.53
CA LYS A 423 0.60 -10.80 -16.68
C LYS A 423 1.92 -11.19 -17.38
N GLY A 424 3.05 -10.60 -16.97
CA GLY A 424 4.35 -10.88 -17.57
C GLY A 424 4.52 -10.31 -18.99
N GLU A 425 3.86 -9.20 -19.33
CA GLU A 425 3.94 -8.59 -20.67
C GLU A 425 5.31 -7.94 -20.94
N GLN A 426 6.02 -7.53 -19.89
CA GLN A 426 7.34 -6.88 -19.94
C GLN A 426 8.48 -7.86 -20.19
N GLY A 427 9.56 -7.38 -20.80
CA GLY A 427 10.88 -8.04 -20.80
C GLY A 427 11.67 -7.65 -19.56
N THR A 428 11.81 -6.35 -19.31
CA THR A 428 12.41 -5.81 -18.08
C THR A 428 11.53 -4.71 -17.48
N PHE A 429 11.61 -4.53 -16.16
CA PHE A 429 10.71 -3.62 -15.45
C PHE A 429 11.32 -3.08 -14.16
N MET A 430 10.89 -1.90 -13.78
CA MET A 430 11.22 -1.30 -12.49
C MET A 430 10.04 -1.42 -11.55
N LEU A 431 10.28 -1.97 -10.40
CA LEU A 431 9.39 -1.97 -9.25
C LEU A 431 10.22 -1.88 -7.97
N GLY A 432 9.62 -2.18 -6.87
CA GLY A 432 10.24 -2.29 -5.56
C GLY A 432 9.23 -2.81 -4.57
N TRP A 433 9.67 -2.94 -3.34
CA TRP A 433 8.85 -3.41 -2.26
C TRP A 433 9.08 -2.58 -1.01
N THR A 434 8.02 -2.29 -0.30
CA THR A 434 8.06 -1.77 1.07
C THR A 434 7.59 -2.87 1.99
N GLY A 435 8.43 -3.28 2.93
CA GLY A 435 8.07 -4.35 3.86
C GLY A 435 6.90 -3.95 4.76
N ASP A 436 5.93 -4.85 4.90
CA ASP A 436 4.66 -4.58 5.59
C ASP A 436 4.67 -5.05 7.05
N ASN A 437 5.46 -6.07 7.38
CA ASN A 437 5.44 -6.71 8.70
C ASN A 437 6.82 -6.79 9.39
N GLY A 438 7.88 -6.34 8.72
CA GLY A 438 9.26 -6.37 9.26
C GLY A 438 9.91 -7.75 9.25
N ASP A 439 9.28 -8.75 8.64
CA ASP A 439 9.82 -10.10 8.47
C ASP A 439 10.44 -10.28 7.07
N PRO A 440 11.59 -10.99 6.94
CA PRO A 440 12.19 -11.32 5.63
C PRO A 440 11.25 -12.06 4.68
N ASP A 441 10.31 -12.84 5.19
CA ASP A 441 9.32 -13.56 4.42
C ASP A 441 8.52 -12.63 3.50
N ASN A 442 8.20 -11.43 3.98
CA ASN A 442 7.47 -10.42 3.21
C ASN A 442 8.23 -9.93 1.96
N PHE A 443 9.53 -10.15 1.88
CA PHE A 443 10.33 -9.90 0.69
C PHE A 443 10.59 -11.19 -0.10
N LEU A 444 11.09 -12.22 0.58
CA LEU A 444 11.61 -13.42 -0.09
C LEU A 444 10.51 -14.29 -0.68
N ALA A 445 9.46 -14.58 0.09
CA ALA A 445 8.34 -15.38 -0.40
C ALA A 445 7.50 -14.57 -1.42
N VAL A 446 7.19 -13.32 -1.09
CA VAL A 446 6.28 -12.48 -1.93
C VAL A 446 6.90 -12.12 -3.28
N LEU A 447 8.22 -11.82 -3.33
CA LEU A 447 8.86 -11.37 -4.57
C LEU A 447 9.53 -12.48 -5.37
N LEU A 448 9.94 -13.58 -4.73
CA LEU A 448 10.79 -14.62 -5.33
C LEU A 448 10.27 -16.04 -5.10
N GLY A 449 9.28 -16.25 -4.23
CA GLY A 449 8.66 -17.55 -3.99
C GLY A 449 7.95 -18.09 -5.25
N CYS A 450 7.86 -19.41 -5.37
CA CYS A 450 7.22 -20.08 -6.50
C CYS A 450 5.71 -19.83 -6.53
N ASP A 451 5.04 -19.81 -5.38
CA ASP A 451 3.60 -19.54 -5.26
C ASP A 451 3.22 -18.09 -5.63
N ALA A 452 4.21 -17.18 -5.60
CA ALA A 452 4.02 -15.78 -5.97
C ALA A 452 4.11 -15.52 -7.49
N VAL A 453 4.48 -16.52 -8.31
CA VAL A 453 4.51 -16.42 -9.78
C VAL A 453 3.10 -16.17 -10.31
N GLY A 454 2.96 -15.17 -11.20
CA GLY A 454 1.65 -14.70 -11.68
C GLY A 454 0.90 -13.82 -10.68
N SER A 455 1.54 -13.47 -9.55
CA SER A 455 1.06 -12.55 -8.53
C SER A 455 2.12 -11.47 -8.28
N ALA A 456 2.71 -11.36 -7.09
CA ALA A 456 3.70 -10.33 -6.77
C ALA A 456 5.11 -10.62 -7.34
N ASN A 457 5.44 -11.86 -7.64
CA ASN A 457 6.68 -12.25 -8.33
C ASN A 457 6.60 -11.90 -9.84
N ARG A 458 6.84 -10.65 -10.16
CA ARG A 458 6.78 -10.13 -11.55
C ARG A 458 7.94 -10.59 -12.43
N ALA A 459 9.03 -11.11 -11.81
CA ALA A 459 10.15 -11.73 -12.53
C ALA A 459 9.78 -13.11 -13.11
N GLN A 460 8.66 -13.70 -12.68
CA GLN A 460 8.21 -15.04 -13.06
C GLN A 460 9.28 -16.10 -12.77
N TRP A 461 10.15 -15.86 -11.78
CA TRP A 461 11.23 -16.73 -11.39
C TRP A 461 10.79 -17.72 -10.32
N CYS A 462 11.17 -18.99 -10.47
CA CYS A 462 10.92 -20.02 -9.48
C CYS A 462 12.15 -20.93 -9.38
N ASN A 463 12.58 -21.21 -8.15
CA ASN A 463 13.62 -22.18 -7.85
C ASN A 463 13.18 -22.96 -6.60
N GLU A 464 12.98 -24.27 -6.76
CA GLU A 464 12.46 -25.14 -5.71
C GLU A 464 13.38 -25.22 -4.47
N GLU A 465 14.71 -25.18 -4.64
CA GLU A 465 15.64 -25.18 -3.52
C GLU A 465 15.52 -23.90 -2.70
N PHE A 466 15.47 -22.75 -3.36
CA PHE A 466 15.25 -21.45 -2.72
C PHE A 466 13.90 -21.41 -2.01
N ASP A 467 12.85 -21.87 -2.66
CA ASP A 467 11.50 -21.89 -2.09
C ASP A 467 11.41 -22.80 -0.85
N ASN A 468 12.02 -23.99 -0.90
CA ASN A 468 12.11 -24.88 0.24
C ASN A 468 12.88 -24.25 1.43
N LEU A 469 13.93 -23.47 1.18
CA LEU A 469 14.65 -22.76 2.25
C LEU A 469 13.80 -21.69 2.92
N ILE A 470 13.00 -20.96 2.14
CA ILE A 470 12.04 -19.99 2.67
C ILE A 470 11.00 -20.70 3.55
N GLN A 471 10.42 -21.80 3.06
CA GLN A 471 9.42 -22.56 3.83
C GLN A 471 9.97 -23.16 5.12
N GLN A 472 11.25 -23.53 5.15
CA GLN A 472 11.91 -24.01 6.37
C GLN A 472 12.22 -22.90 7.39
N ALA A 473 12.30 -21.65 6.95
CA ALA A 473 12.61 -20.50 7.79
C ALA A 473 11.37 -19.92 8.51
N LYS A 474 10.19 -20.35 8.16
CA LYS A 474 8.91 -19.94 8.74
C LYS A 474 8.48 -20.86 9.87
#